data_99bb194e8dda42dd0880358c707312a1
#
_entry.id   99bb194e8dda42dd0880358c707312a1
#
_cell.length_a   1.000
_cell.length_b   1.000
_cell.length_c   1.000
_cell.angle_alpha   90.00
_cell.angle_beta   90.00
_cell.angle_gamma   90.00
#
_symmetry.space_group_name_H-M   'P 1'
#
loop_
_entity.id
_entity.type
_entity.pdbx_description
1 polymer ?
#
loop_
_entity_poly.entity_id
_entity_poly.type
_entity_poly.pdbx_seq_one_letter_code
_entity_poly.pdbx_strand_id
1 'polypeptide(L)'
;MIQMSKNKNWLDYYGSSVNSEWMIPKILEVKHEAPEILRRARYIMEAGDYITSILTNSNIRSNCGIGFKGFWDNEAGFNYDFFHSVDPDLPKIVKEKCEAPIISIGESAGRLCKDYQQIWGLSQDVQVSPFIIDAHSGVLGVGAIEAGEFTAVIGTSTCHLMLDSRQVPISSITGSVKNAIIPGLYAYEAGQPAVGDLFEYSKNQAPKHIVDQANEHHMPVLNYLEELASHIRIEEQHVVVLDWLNGNRSILSNSHLTGSIFGLTLQTPYEMIHRAYIEATAFGTKLIMKQFEDNHIPVHTVYASGGIPQKSKLLVEIYANVLNKRVVVIDSSNASALGAAMLGANVGNAYSTLKEAGLSMKQPIAYIQEPEIQKVQAYKPLYHKYCELHDLLGRQYPELSYLI
;
A
#
# COMPACT_ATOMS: atom_id res chain seq x y z
N MET A 1 6.30 5.04 -20.46
CA MET A 1 5.46 5.60 -19.39
C MET A 1 4.79 6.92 -19.78
N ILE A 2 5.51 7.93 -20.28
CA ILE A 2 4.94 9.24 -20.67
C ILE A 2 3.83 9.11 -21.74
N GLN A 3 3.92 8.10 -22.61
CA GLN A 3 2.93 7.87 -23.67
C GLN A 3 1.61 7.27 -23.13
N MET A 4 1.67 6.47 -22.08
CA MET A 4 0.47 5.87 -21.44
C MET A 4 -0.36 6.89 -20.67
N SER A 5 0.23 7.94 -20.11
CA SER A 5 -0.47 8.96 -19.33
C SER A 5 -1.23 10.02 -20.15
N LYS A 6 -1.21 9.94 -21.49
CA LYS A 6 -1.87 10.94 -22.36
C LYS A 6 -3.37 10.77 -22.55
N ASN A 7 -3.92 9.59 -22.27
CA ASN A 7 -5.37 9.31 -22.41
C ASN A 7 -6.06 9.46 -21.04
N LYS A 8 -6.39 10.70 -20.67
CA LYS A 8 -6.76 11.09 -19.31
C LYS A 8 -8.04 10.45 -18.76
N ASN A 9 -9.07 10.28 -19.56
CA ASN A 9 -10.40 9.89 -19.04
C ASN A 9 -10.45 8.45 -18.49
N TRP A 10 -9.68 7.54 -19.05
CA TRP A 10 -9.67 6.14 -18.61
C TRP A 10 -8.72 5.91 -17.42
N LEU A 11 -7.59 6.64 -17.37
CA LEU A 11 -6.63 6.55 -16.28
C LEU A 11 -7.09 7.21 -14.97
N ASP A 12 -8.21 7.95 -14.99
CA ASP A 12 -8.69 8.69 -13.81
C ASP A 12 -8.96 7.75 -12.62
N TYR A 13 -9.40 6.51 -12.89
CA TYR A 13 -9.60 5.49 -11.85
C TYR A 13 -8.31 4.77 -11.41
N TYR A 14 -7.19 5.07 -12.08
CA TYR A 14 -5.85 4.56 -11.79
C TYR A 14 -4.88 5.68 -11.37
N GLY A 15 -5.41 6.78 -10.82
CA GLY A 15 -4.64 7.90 -10.34
C GLY A 15 -3.99 8.74 -11.44
N SER A 16 -4.51 8.66 -12.67
CA SER A 16 -4.01 9.39 -13.84
C SER A 16 -2.52 9.13 -14.17
N SER A 17 -1.96 8.05 -13.63
CA SER A 17 -0.56 7.67 -13.81
C SER A 17 -0.40 6.16 -13.98
N VAL A 18 0.74 5.75 -14.51
CA VAL A 18 1.09 4.33 -14.72
C VAL A 18 2.39 4.01 -14.00
N ASN A 19 2.35 3.02 -13.11
CA ASN A 19 3.54 2.53 -12.45
C ASN A 19 4.27 1.51 -13.35
N SER A 20 5.60 1.62 -13.44
CA SER A 20 6.46 0.71 -14.22
C SER A 20 6.43 -0.75 -13.72
N GLU A 21 6.01 -0.96 -12.48
CA GLU A 21 5.92 -2.28 -11.84
C GLU A 21 4.66 -3.06 -12.25
N TRP A 22 3.70 -2.42 -12.92
CA TRP A 22 2.44 -3.06 -13.30
C TRP A 22 2.60 -3.99 -14.50
N MET A 23 1.64 -4.90 -14.66
CA MET A 23 1.69 -5.97 -15.67
C MET A 23 1.86 -5.42 -17.10
N ILE A 24 1.10 -4.39 -17.49
CA ILE A 24 1.14 -3.86 -18.86
C ILE A 24 2.50 -3.22 -19.20
N PRO A 25 3.08 -2.33 -18.38
CA PRO A 25 4.46 -1.87 -18.58
C PRO A 25 5.49 -3.00 -18.63
N LYS A 26 5.34 -4.04 -17.80
CA LYS A 26 6.24 -5.20 -17.80
C LYS A 26 6.11 -6.04 -19.08
N ILE A 27 4.92 -6.15 -19.65
CA ILE A 27 4.74 -6.79 -20.97
C ILE A 27 5.50 -6.01 -22.05
N LEU A 28 5.43 -4.68 -22.03
CA LEU A 28 6.15 -3.83 -22.99
C LEU A 28 7.68 -3.94 -22.81
N GLU A 29 8.15 -3.99 -21.56
CA GLU A 29 9.56 -4.23 -21.26
C GLU A 29 10.04 -5.55 -21.86
N VAL A 30 9.33 -6.65 -21.59
CA VAL A 30 9.66 -7.97 -22.17
C VAL A 30 9.54 -7.98 -23.69
N LYS A 31 8.57 -7.26 -24.26
CA LYS A 31 8.42 -7.12 -25.72
C LYS A 31 9.68 -6.50 -26.35
N HIS A 32 10.27 -5.49 -25.70
CA HIS A 32 11.44 -4.77 -26.22
C HIS A 32 12.75 -5.49 -25.92
N GLU A 33 12.91 -6.03 -24.71
CA GLU A 33 14.19 -6.57 -24.25
C GLU A 33 14.35 -8.06 -24.53
N ALA A 34 13.24 -8.83 -24.56
CA ALA A 34 13.25 -10.29 -24.72
C ALA A 34 12.05 -10.79 -25.56
N PRO A 35 11.89 -10.33 -26.83
CA PRO A 35 10.73 -10.65 -27.66
C PRO A 35 10.54 -12.14 -27.93
N GLU A 36 11.61 -12.93 -27.90
CA GLU A 36 11.53 -14.39 -28.05
C GLU A 36 10.86 -15.04 -26.82
N ILE A 37 11.04 -14.52 -25.63
CA ILE A 37 10.34 -14.99 -24.43
C ILE A 37 8.85 -14.71 -24.59
N LEU A 38 8.48 -13.48 -24.97
CA LEU A 38 7.08 -13.10 -25.20
C LEU A 38 6.40 -13.98 -26.26
N ARG A 39 7.11 -14.31 -27.36
CA ARG A 39 6.58 -15.21 -28.41
C ARG A 39 6.32 -16.62 -27.89
N ARG A 40 7.20 -17.17 -27.08
CA ARG A 40 7.10 -18.51 -26.50
C ARG A 40 6.10 -18.60 -25.35
N ALA A 41 5.85 -17.51 -24.63
CA ALA A 41 4.90 -17.47 -23.54
C ALA A 41 3.50 -17.83 -24.03
N ARG A 42 2.89 -18.83 -23.42
CA ARG A 42 1.49 -19.21 -23.67
C ARG A 42 0.54 -18.30 -22.93
N TYR A 43 0.88 -17.97 -21.69
CA TYR A 43 0.10 -17.10 -20.82
C TYR A 43 1.00 -16.06 -20.16
N ILE A 44 0.44 -14.90 -19.86
CA ILE A 44 1.03 -13.86 -19.03
C ILE A 44 0.06 -13.60 -17.88
N MET A 45 0.54 -13.70 -16.65
CA MET A 45 -0.29 -13.60 -15.46
C MET A 45 0.54 -13.18 -14.25
N GLU A 46 -0.11 -12.72 -13.21
CA GLU A 46 0.53 -12.50 -11.91
C GLU A 46 1.00 -13.82 -11.29
N ALA A 47 2.04 -13.77 -10.46
CA ALA A 47 2.57 -14.97 -9.82
C ALA A 47 1.53 -15.70 -8.96
N GLY A 48 0.63 -14.95 -8.31
CA GLY A 48 -0.46 -15.52 -7.52
C GLY A 48 -1.50 -16.26 -8.40
N ASP A 49 -1.82 -15.73 -9.59
CA ASP A 49 -2.67 -16.44 -10.56
C ASP A 49 -2.00 -17.73 -11.06
N TYR A 50 -0.68 -17.71 -11.26
CA TYR A 50 0.05 -18.91 -11.63
C TYR A 50 -0.05 -19.99 -10.56
N ILE A 51 0.14 -19.65 -9.29
CA ILE A 51 -0.04 -20.58 -8.18
C ILE A 51 -1.48 -21.11 -8.13
N THR A 52 -2.47 -20.23 -8.23
CA THR A 52 -3.88 -20.63 -8.27
C THR A 52 -4.16 -21.59 -9.43
N SER A 53 -3.60 -21.29 -10.61
CA SER A 53 -3.75 -22.12 -11.82
C SER A 53 -3.14 -23.51 -11.65
N ILE A 54 -1.99 -23.64 -11.00
CA ILE A 54 -1.36 -24.93 -10.67
C ILE A 54 -2.25 -25.73 -9.70
N LEU A 55 -2.73 -25.05 -8.66
CA LEU A 55 -3.56 -25.71 -7.62
C LEU A 55 -4.89 -26.18 -8.15
N THR A 56 -5.48 -25.49 -9.12
CA THR A 56 -6.82 -25.83 -9.68
C THR A 56 -6.76 -26.52 -11.03
N ASN A 57 -5.59 -26.60 -11.66
CA ASN A 57 -5.41 -27.01 -13.06
C ASN A 57 -6.30 -26.22 -14.03
N SER A 58 -6.48 -24.91 -13.77
CA SER A 58 -7.32 -24.01 -14.56
C SER A 58 -6.58 -22.69 -14.87
N ASN A 59 -6.87 -22.10 -16.04
CA ASN A 59 -6.31 -20.81 -16.42
C ASN A 59 -7.31 -19.70 -16.08
N ILE A 60 -7.10 -19.04 -14.97
CA ILE A 60 -7.98 -17.97 -14.44
C ILE A 60 -7.16 -16.76 -14.00
N ARG A 61 -7.84 -15.65 -13.72
CA ARG A 61 -7.24 -14.45 -13.13
C ARG A 61 -8.02 -14.01 -11.90
N SER A 62 -7.29 -13.54 -10.91
CA SER A 62 -7.88 -12.87 -9.76
C SER A 62 -8.29 -11.45 -10.14
N ASN A 63 -9.51 -11.07 -9.81
CA ASN A 63 -9.98 -9.69 -9.94
C ASN A 63 -9.08 -8.69 -9.20
N CYS A 64 -8.56 -9.06 -8.03
CA CYS A 64 -7.63 -8.23 -7.29
C CYS A 64 -6.35 -7.94 -8.11
N GLY A 65 -5.70 -8.97 -8.62
CA GLY A 65 -4.47 -8.82 -9.39
C GLY A 65 -4.65 -8.11 -10.72
N ILE A 66 -5.56 -8.61 -11.55
CA ILE A 66 -5.76 -8.07 -12.90
C ILE A 66 -6.36 -6.65 -12.87
N GLY A 67 -7.22 -6.35 -11.88
CA GLY A 67 -7.80 -5.03 -11.70
C GLY A 67 -6.75 -3.98 -11.35
N PHE A 68 -5.91 -4.24 -10.34
CA PHE A 68 -4.89 -3.27 -9.91
C PHE A 68 -3.65 -3.21 -10.80
N LYS A 69 -3.25 -4.33 -11.41
CA LYS A 69 -1.98 -4.41 -12.16
C LYS A 69 -2.15 -4.51 -13.67
N GLY A 70 -3.32 -4.99 -14.15
CA GLY A 70 -3.57 -5.28 -15.57
C GLY A 70 -4.52 -4.30 -16.25
N PHE A 71 -5.03 -3.28 -15.55
CA PHE A 71 -6.00 -2.32 -16.09
C PHE A 71 -7.30 -2.97 -16.57
N TRP A 72 -7.78 -3.94 -15.84
CA TRP A 72 -9.07 -4.57 -16.12
C TRP A 72 -10.17 -3.96 -15.23
N ASP A 73 -11.28 -3.60 -15.83
CA ASP A 73 -12.46 -3.09 -15.15
C ASP A 73 -13.59 -4.12 -15.15
N ASN A 74 -14.31 -4.25 -14.03
CA ASN A 74 -15.36 -5.27 -13.85
C ASN A 74 -16.55 -5.11 -14.80
N GLU A 75 -16.82 -3.89 -15.27
CA GLU A 75 -17.96 -3.58 -16.12
C GLU A 75 -17.54 -3.39 -17.58
N ALA A 76 -16.41 -2.70 -17.82
CA ALA A 76 -15.92 -2.36 -19.16
C ALA A 76 -14.91 -3.38 -19.73
N GLY A 77 -14.32 -4.24 -18.90
CA GLY A 77 -13.26 -5.14 -19.33
C GLY A 77 -11.93 -4.42 -19.57
N PHE A 78 -11.15 -4.92 -20.53
CA PHE A 78 -9.92 -4.27 -20.97
C PHE A 78 -10.20 -3.15 -21.98
N ASN A 79 -9.52 -2.02 -21.83
CA ASN A 79 -9.58 -0.90 -22.77
C ASN A 79 -8.58 -1.12 -23.92
N TYR A 80 -8.99 -1.82 -24.96
CA TYR A 80 -8.13 -2.13 -26.10
C TYR A 80 -7.74 -0.91 -26.94
N ASP A 81 -8.59 0.13 -27.00
CA ASP A 81 -8.27 1.38 -27.70
C ASP A 81 -7.12 2.11 -26.97
N PHE A 82 -7.16 2.12 -25.64
CA PHE A 82 -6.06 2.63 -24.85
C PHE A 82 -4.77 1.83 -25.11
N PHE A 83 -4.82 0.51 -25.05
CA PHE A 83 -3.65 -0.34 -25.33
C PHE A 83 -3.10 -0.12 -26.73
N HIS A 84 -3.97 0.00 -27.74
CA HIS A 84 -3.55 0.32 -29.11
C HIS A 84 -2.87 1.68 -29.22
N SER A 85 -3.33 2.68 -28.47
CA SER A 85 -2.70 4.01 -28.45
C SER A 85 -1.30 4.01 -27.85
N VAL A 86 -0.98 3.01 -27.02
CA VAL A 86 0.34 2.83 -26.39
C VAL A 86 1.28 2.04 -27.28
N ASP A 87 0.81 0.91 -27.79
CA ASP A 87 1.54 0.02 -28.68
C ASP A 87 0.56 -0.77 -29.57
N PRO A 88 0.73 -0.76 -30.92
CA PRO A 88 -0.21 -1.41 -31.84
C PRO A 88 -0.40 -2.92 -31.63
N ASP A 89 0.61 -3.62 -31.07
CA ASP A 89 0.54 -5.07 -30.85
C ASP A 89 -0.04 -5.42 -29.48
N LEU A 90 -0.10 -4.46 -28.55
CA LEU A 90 -0.51 -4.71 -27.17
C LEU A 90 -1.94 -5.27 -27.04
N PRO A 91 -2.95 -4.80 -27.81
CA PRO A 91 -4.30 -5.41 -27.80
C PRO A 91 -4.28 -6.89 -28.10
N LYS A 92 -3.51 -7.30 -29.11
CA LYS A 92 -3.37 -8.71 -29.50
C LYS A 92 -2.69 -9.52 -28.39
N ILE A 93 -1.60 -9.00 -27.84
CA ILE A 93 -0.86 -9.66 -26.74
C ILE A 93 -1.76 -9.88 -25.52
N VAL A 94 -2.50 -8.84 -25.11
CA VAL A 94 -3.41 -8.93 -23.96
C VAL A 94 -4.51 -9.95 -24.25
N LYS A 95 -5.14 -9.88 -25.41
CA LYS A 95 -6.22 -10.79 -25.79
C LYS A 95 -5.78 -12.25 -25.85
N GLU A 96 -4.63 -12.54 -26.43
CA GLU A 96 -4.16 -13.91 -26.64
C GLU A 96 -3.50 -14.53 -25.40
N LYS A 97 -2.90 -13.70 -24.51
CA LYS A 97 -2.02 -14.21 -23.44
C LYS A 97 -2.46 -13.82 -22.03
N CYS A 98 -3.21 -12.72 -21.84
CA CYS A 98 -3.63 -12.26 -20.52
C CYS A 98 -5.07 -12.61 -20.21
N GLU A 99 -5.96 -12.61 -21.23
CA GLU A 99 -7.38 -12.92 -21.03
C GLU A 99 -7.60 -14.34 -20.52
N ALA A 100 -8.48 -14.43 -19.54
CA ALA A 100 -8.98 -15.66 -18.95
C ALA A 100 -10.23 -15.32 -18.12
N PRO A 101 -11.01 -16.29 -17.64
CA PRO A 101 -12.09 -16.02 -16.69
C PRO A 101 -11.55 -15.28 -15.46
N ILE A 102 -12.22 -14.20 -15.08
CA ILE A 102 -11.88 -13.39 -13.91
C ILE A 102 -12.73 -13.85 -12.75
N ILE A 103 -12.08 -14.14 -11.61
CA ILE A 103 -12.72 -14.62 -10.39
C ILE A 103 -12.64 -13.51 -9.34
N SER A 104 -13.79 -13.09 -8.81
CA SER A 104 -13.86 -12.07 -7.77
C SER A 104 -13.39 -12.62 -6.42
N ILE A 105 -12.88 -11.74 -5.57
CA ILE A 105 -12.57 -12.11 -4.18
C ILE A 105 -13.85 -12.53 -3.47
N GLY A 106 -13.78 -13.64 -2.74
CA GLY A 106 -14.93 -14.29 -2.09
C GLY A 106 -15.60 -15.38 -2.93
N GLU A 107 -15.23 -15.53 -4.21
CA GLU A 107 -15.66 -16.63 -5.06
C GLU A 107 -14.60 -17.74 -5.09
N SER A 108 -15.01 -18.98 -5.42
CA SER A 108 -14.07 -20.09 -5.57
C SER A 108 -13.37 -20.04 -6.94
N ALA A 109 -12.06 -20.14 -6.93
CA ALA A 109 -11.24 -20.31 -8.14
C ALA A 109 -11.31 -21.74 -8.71
N GLY A 110 -11.89 -22.67 -7.97
CA GLY A 110 -12.03 -24.07 -8.34
C GLY A 110 -11.62 -25.01 -7.21
N ARG A 111 -11.69 -26.31 -7.51
CA ARG A 111 -11.26 -27.35 -6.58
C ARG A 111 -9.78 -27.62 -6.69
N LEU A 112 -9.17 -27.99 -5.57
CA LEU A 112 -7.79 -28.46 -5.55
C LEU A 112 -7.62 -29.66 -6.51
N CYS A 113 -6.64 -29.60 -7.39
CA CYS A 113 -6.42 -30.67 -8.37
C CYS A 113 -5.93 -31.96 -7.68
N LYS A 114 -6.14 -33.11 -8.36
CA LYS A 114 -5.88 -34.44 -7.79
C LYS A 114 -4.43 -34.64 -7.33
N ASP A 115 -3.48 -34.07 -8.06
CA ASP A 115 -2.06 -34.24 -7.73
C ASP A 115 -1.73 -33.65 -6.35
N TYR A 116 -2.21 -32.42 -6.07
CA TYR A 116 -2.00 -31.77 -4.79
C TYR A 116 -2.88 -32.35 -3.66
N GLN A 117 -4.08 -32.87 -3.98
CA GLN A 117 -4.86 -33.65 -3.03
C GLN A 117 -4.08 -34.86 -2.53
N GLN A 118 -3.42 -35.57 -3.43
CA GLN A 118 -2.61 -36.78 -3.06
C GLN A 118 -1.34 -36.37 -2.29
N ILE A 119 -0.60 -35.35 -2.77
CA ILE A 119 0.64 -34.88 -2.13
C ILE A 119 0.38 -34.43 -0.69
N TRP A 120 -0.72 -33.72 -0.45
CA TRP A 120 -1.04 -33.14 0.85
C TRP A 120 -1.99 -34.00 1.71
N GLY A 121 -2.48 -35.09 1.19
CA GLY A 121 -3.42 -35.97 1.91
C GLY A 121 -4.78 -35.32 2.16
N LEU A 122 -5.22 -34.41 1.27
CA LEU A 122 -6.45 -33.65 1.42
C LEU A 122 -7.62 -34.30 0.68
N SER A 123 -8.86 -34.01 1.11
CA SER A 123 -10.07 -34.48 0.47
C SER A 123 -10.32 -33.85 -0.91
N GLN A 124 -11.23 -34.45 -1.71
CA GLN A 124 -11.57 -33.96 -3.05
C GLN A 124 -12.36 -32.65 -3.05
N ASP A 125 -12.88 -32.21 -1.90
CA ASP A 125 -13.80 -31.07 -1.81
C ASP A 125 -13.10 -29.77 -1.38
N VAL A 126 -11.76 -29.78 -1.29
CA VAL A 126 -11.00 -28.57 -0.94
C VAL A 126 -11.15 -27.54 -2.05
N GLN A 127 -11.70 -26.37 -1.69
CA GLN A 127 -11.83 -25.23 -2.56
C GLN A 127 -10.57 -24.37 -2.51
N VAL A 128 -10.24 -23.73 -3.64
CA VAL A 128 -9.11 -22.80 -3.74
C VAL A 128 -9.69 -21.39 -3.98
N SER A 129 -9.26 -20.41 -3.21
CA SER A 129 -9.61 -19.01 -3.46
C SER A 129 -8.76 -18.44 -4.60
N PRO A 130 -9.22 -17.42 -5.34
CA PRO A 130 -8.33 -16.63 -6.17
C PRO A 130 -7.26 -15.99 -5.29
N PHE A 131 -6.10 -15.67 -5.86
CA PHE A 131 -5.08 -14.97 -5.09
C PHE A 131 -5.53 -13.54 -4.76
N ILE A 132 -5.00 -13.00 -3.69
CA ILE A 132 -5.14 -11.60 -3.30
C ILE A 132 -3.75 -11.02 -3.05
N ILE A 133 -3.53 -9.76 -3.40
CA ILE A 133 -2.28 -9.05 -3.10
C ILE A 133 -2.08 -9.02 -1.57
N ASP A 134 -0.88 -9.22 -1.09
CA ASP A 134 -0.55 -9.40 0.34
C ASP A 134 -1.03 -8.24 1.23
N ALA A 135 -0.80 -6.98 0.82
CA ALA A 135 -1.30 -5.80 1.52
C ALA A 135 -2.84 -5.75 1.54
N HIS A 136 -3.49 -6.15 0.43
CA HIS A 136 -4.95 -6.22 0.33
C HIS A 136 -5.53 -7.32 1.22
N SER A 137 -4.85 -8.46 1.29
CA SER A 137 -5.18 -9.54 2.25
C SER A 137 -5.06 -9.05 3.68
N GLY A 138 -4.08 -8.18 3.96
CA GLY A 138 -3.90 -7.55 5.26
C GLY A 138 -5.10 -6.74 5.74
N VAL A 139 -5.88 -6.15 4.84
CA VAL A 139 -7.14 -5.43 5.17
C VAL A 139 -8.15 -6.36 5.84
N LEU A 140 -8.31 -7.57 5.28
CA LEU A 140 -9.14 -8.61 5.87
C LEU A 140 -8.60 -9.04 7.24
N GLY A 141 -7.29 -9.29 7.29
CA GLY A 141 -6.62 -9.80 8.49
C GLY A 141 -6.66 -8.85 9.69
N VAL A 142 -6.72 -7.53 9.45
CA VAL A 142 -6.93 -6.54 10.54
C VAL A 142 -8.40 -6.29 10.85
N GLY A 143 -9.32 -6.84 10.05
CA GLY A 143 -10.75 -6.68 10.23
C GLY A 143 -11.29 -5.32 9.75
N ALA A 144 -10.56 -4.62 8.89
CA ALA A 144 -11.02 -3.37 8.25
C ALA A 144 -11.88 -3.73 7.02
N ILE A 145 -13.15 -4.08 7.26
CA ILE A 145 -14.05 -4.68 6.25
C ILE A 145 -15.26 -3.81 5.91
N GLU A 146 -15.32 -2.61 6.49
CA GLU A 146 -16.42 -1.67 6.26
C GLU A 146 -15.95 -0.46 5.44
N ALA A 147 -16.90 0.20 4.77
CA ALA A 147 -16.64 1.48 4.12
C ALA A 147 -16.22 2.54 5.15
N GLY A 148 -15.24 3.38 4.79
CA GLY A 148 -14.70 4.40 5.70
C GLY A 148 -13.56 3.91 6.60
N GLU A 149 -13.17 2.65 6.52
CA GLU A 149 -12.03 2.09 7.24
C GLU A 149 -10.76 2.17 6.37
N PHE A 150 -9.76 2.86 6.90
CA PHE A 150 -8.49 3.10 6.23
C PHE A 150 -7.42 2.21 6.85
N THR A 151 -6.75 1.40 6.03
CA THR A 151 -5.67 0.52 6.48
C THR A 151 -4.32 1.04 6.01
N ALA A 152 -3.38 1.22 6.94
CA ALA A 152 -1.98 1.51 6.66
C ALA A 152 -1.15 0.25 6.97
N VAL A 153 -0.68 -0.44 5.95
CA VAL A 153 0.24 -1.60 6.09
C VAL A 153 1.64 -1.05 6.10
N ILE A 154 2.20 -0.87 7.31
CA ILE A 154 3.47 -0.17 7.55
C ILE A 154 4.60 -1.18 7.68
N GLY A 155 5.42 -1.27 6.66
CA GLY A 155 6.63 -2.08 6.57
C GLY A 155 7.80 -1.26 6.05
N THR A 156 8.62 -1.82 5.19
CA THR A 156 9.70 -1.14 4.44
C THR A 156 9.16 0.08 3.69
N SER A 157 8.04 -0.11 3.02
CA SER A 157 7.14 0.92 2.47
C SER A 157 5.81 0.89 3.22
N THR A 158 4.90 1.82 2.92
CA THR A 158 3.52 1.74 3.41
C THR A 158 2.55 1.64 2.25
N CYS A 159 1.68 0.63 2.29
CA CYS A 159 0.51 0.54 1.44
C CYS A 159 -0.71 1.06 2.20
N HIS A 160 -1.42 2.00 1.61
CA HIS A 160 -2.64 2.59 2.14
C HIS A 160 -3.83 2.06 1.35
N LEU A 161 -4.79 1.50 2.05
CA LEU A 161 -5.97 0.89 1.47
C LEU A 161 -7.23 1.50 2.08
N MET A 162 -8.18 1.82 1.23
CA MET A 162 -9.47 2.40 1.62
C MET A 162 -10.59 1.63 0.97
N LEU A 163 -11.68 1.40 1.69
CA LEU A 163 -12.90 0.77 1.19
C LEU A 163 -14.04 1.79 1.14
N ASP A 164 -14.75 1.84 0.01
CA ASP A 164 -15.99 2.62 -0.13
C ASP A 164 -17.00 1.90 -1.04
N SER A 165 -18.27 2.19 -0.87
CA SER A 165 -19.34 1.65 -1.72
C SER A 165 -19.41 2.31 -3.10
N ARG A 166 -18.76 3.45 -3.30
CA ARG A 166 -18.76 4.25 -4.53
C ARG A 166 -17.42 4.18 -5.20
N GLN A 167 -17.39 4.27 -6.51
CA GLN A 167 -16.19 4.55 -7.27
C GLN A 167 -16.10 6.05 -7.56
N VAL A 168 -15.05 6.67 -7.10
CA VAL A 168 -14.76 8.08 -7.34
C VAL A 168 -13.37 8.18 -7.96
N PRO A 169 -13.21 8.86 -9.11
CA PRO A 169 -11.90 9.09 -9.68
C PRO A 169 -11.11 10.04 -8.78
N ILE A 170 -10.00 9.57 -8.26
CA ILE A 170 -9.08 10.35 -7.42
C ILE A 170 -7.73 10.35 -8.12
N SER A 171 -7.32 11.51 -8.64
CA SER A 171 -5.98 11.69 -9.16
C SER A 171 -4.97 11.47 -8.03
N SER A 172 -3.82 10.89 -8.33
CA SER A 172 -2.74 10.72 -7.36
C SER A 172 -2.83 9.51 -6.42
N ILE A 173 -3.82 8.64 -6.57
CA ILE A 173 -3.83 7.30 -5.94
C ILE A 173 -3.52 6.23 -6.97
N THR A 174 -3.16 5.02 -6.51
CA THR A 174 -2.72 3.94 -7.41
C THR A 174 -3.86 3.32 -8.22
N GLY A 175 -5.10 3.38 -7.73
CA GLY A 175 -6.28 2.88 -8.42
C GLY A 175 -7.44 2.54 -7.51
N SER A 176 -8.57 2.19 -8.13
CA SER A 176 -9.78 1.71 -7.45
C SER A 176 -10.39 0.53 -8.20
N VAL A 177 -10.62 -0.57 -7.51
CA VAL A 177 -11.13 -1.82 -8.11
C VAL A 177 -12.30 -2.38 -7.30
N LYS A 178 -13.43 -2.64 -7.98
CA LYS A 178 -14.61 -3.24 -7.36
C LYS A 178 -14.38 -4.71 -7.02
N ASN A 179 -14.85 -5.17 -5.88
CA ASN A 179 -14.74 -6.57 -5.42
C ASN A 179 -13.31 -7.11 -5.34
N ALA A 180 -12.31 -6.23 -5.18
CA ALA A 180 -10.90 -6.65 -5.13
C ALA A 180 -10.44 -7.09 -3.73
N ILE A 181 -11.16 -6.70 -2.67
CA ILE A 181 -10.89 -7.08 -1.29
C ILE A 181 -12.17 -7.59 -0.62
N ILE A 182 -13.23 -6.77 -0.62
CA ILE A 182 -14.54 -7.12 -0.04
C ILE A 182 -15.58 -7.08 -1.15
N PRO A 183 -16.39 -8.15 -1.31
CA PRO A 183 -17.49 -8.15 -2.25
C PRO A 183 -18.45 -6.97 -2.00
N GLY A 184 -18.84 -6.28 -3.07
CA GLY A 184 -19.74 -5.12 -3.02
C GLY A 184 -19.05 -3.77 -2.80
N LEU A 185 -17.77 -3.74 -2.39
CA LEU A 185 -17.01 -2.50 -2.17
C LEU A 185 -15.94 -2.28 -3.25
N TYR A 186 -15.61 -1.02 -3.47
CA TYR A 186 -14.41 -0.61 -4.17
C TYR A 186 -13.25 -0.52 -3.21
N ALA A 187 -12.13 -1.10 -3.57
CA ALA A 187 -10.87 -0.98 -2.88
C ALA A 187 -9.99 0.05 -3.58
N TYR A 188 -9.48 1.01 -2.84
CA TYR A 188 -8.55 2.04 -3.31
C TYR A 188 -7.17 1.77 -2.75
N GLU A 189 -6.13 1.98 -3.57
CA GLU A 189 -4.74 1.82 -3.16
C GLU A 189 -3.97 3.12 -3.33
N ALA A 190 -3.16 3.45 -2.33
CA ALA A 190 -2.14 4.50 -2.38
C ALA A 190 -0.88 4.00 -1.65
N GLY A 191 0.25 4.69 -1.74
CA GLY A 191 1.44 4.22 -1.06
C GLY A 191 2.55 5.24 -0.90
N GLN A 192 3.38 5.01 0.14
CA GLN A 192 4.64 5.69 0.37
C GLN A 192 5.77 4.68 0.15
N PRO A 193 6.73 4.96 -0.76
CA PRO A 193 7.73 3.96 -1.18
C PRO A 193 8.82 3.70 -0.15
N ALA A 194 9.02 4.59 0.84
CA ALA A 194 9.99 4.43 1.91
C ALA A 194 9.37 4.87 3.25
N VAL A 195 9.28 3.96 4.21
CA VAL A 195 8.85 4.24 5.60
C VAL A 195 9.79 3.53 6.57
N GLY A 196 9.78 2.21 6.66
CA GLY A 196 10.75 1.47 7.45
C GLY A 196 12.19 1.68 6.97
N ASP A 197 12.38 1.82 5.66
CA ASP A 197 13.68 2.16 5.07
C ASP A 197 14.19 3.54 5.52
N LEU A 198 13.30 4.52 5.71
CA LEU A 198 13.66 5.81 6.29
C LEU A 198 14.19 5.68 7.72
N PHE A 199 13.55 4.84 8.53
CA PHE A 199 13.96 4.62 9.91
C PHE A 199 15.30 3.87 9.98
N GLU A 200 15.48 2.88 9.12
CA GLU A 200 16.75 2.17 8.96
C GLU A 200 17.85 3.12 8.45
N TYR A 201 17.55 3.96 7.46
CA TYR A 201 18.46 5.00 6.99
C TYR A 201 18.86 5.93 8.13
N SER A 202 17.90 6.45 8.90
CA SER A 202 18.18 7.31 10.06
C SER A 202 19.03 6.60 11.09
N LYS A 203 18.74 5.35 11.42
CA LYS A 203 19.56 4.54 12.34
C LYS A 203 21.01 4.44 11.85
N ASN A 204 21.21 4.20 10.55
CA ASN A 204 22.55 4.02 9.95
C ASN A 204 23.34 5.34 9.87
N GLN A 205 22.67 6.49 9.95
CA GLN A 205 23.31 7.81 10.02
C GLN A 205 23.49 8.31 11.46
N ALA A 206 23.09 7.53 12.46
CA ALA A 206 23.17 7.94 13.87
C ALA A 206 24.61 8.26 14.29
N PRO A 207 24.84 9.40 14.96
CA PRO A 207 26.15 9.76 15.49
C PRO A 207 26.71 8.70 16.44
N LYS A 208 28.03 8.54 16.44
CA LYS A 208 28.69 7.51 17.22
C LYS A 208 28.30 7.54 18.72
N HIS A 209 28.18 8.72 19.33
CA HIS A 209 27.80 8.83 20.74
C HIS A 209 26.41 8.22 21.03
N ILE A 210 25.46 8.34 20.13
CA ILE A 210 24.13 7.70 20.26
C ILE A 210 24.24 6.17 20.16
N VAL A 211 25.07 5.68 19.23
CA VAL A 211 25.33 4.25 19.09
C VAL A 211 26.01 3.69 20.35
N ASP A 212 27.01 4.40 20.88
CA ASP A 212 27.71 4.00 22.08
C ASP A 212 26.77 3.99 23.32
N GLN A 213 25.93 5.02 23.49
CA GLN A 213 24.91 5.08 24.54
C GLN A 213 23.87 3.97 24.43
N ALA A 214 23.36 3.68 23.20
CA ALA A 214 22.45 2.57 22.99
C ALA A 214 23.05 1.23 23.43
N ASN A 215 24.35 1.01 23.13
CA ASN A 215 25.08 -0.18 23.56
C ASN A 215 25.26 -0.25 25.08
N GLU A 216 25.58 0.86 25.75
CA GLU A 216 25.65 0.96 27.22
C GLU A 216 24.30 0.62 27.87
N HIS A 217 23.20 1.05 27.28
CA HIS A 217 21.82 0.71 27.72
C HIS A 217 21.36 -0.68 27.29
N HIS A 218 22.18 -1.45 26.56
CA HIS A 218 21.79 -2.75 25.98
C HIS A 218 20.54 -2.70 25.10
N MET A 219 20.34 -1.59 24.38
CA MET A 219 19.19 -1.36 23.52
C MET A 219 19.59 -1.37 22.03
N PRO A 220 18.72 -1.86 21.14
CA PRO A 220 18.88 -1.61 19.71
C PRO A 220 18.90 -0.11 19.42
N VAL A 221 19.80 0.35 18.55
CA VAL A 221 19.99 1.79 18.24
C VAL A 221 18.68 2.47 17.82
N LEU A 222 17.85 1.79 17.04
CA LEU A 222 16.55 2.34 16.62
C LEU A 222 15.62 2.59 17.81
N ASN A 223 15.56 1.64 18.75
CA ASN A 223 14.71 1.79 19.94
C ASN A 223 15.19 2.92 20.83
N TYR A 224 16.53 3.06 20.97
CA TYR A 224 17.12 4.16 21.74
C TYR A 224 16.85 5.53 21.08
N LEU A 225 16.97 5.62 19.76
CA LEU A 225 16.60 6.83 19.01
C LEU A 225 15.13 7.19 19.20
N GLU A 226 14.22 6.21 19.15
CA GLU A 226 12.79 6.44 19.40
C GLU A 226 12.53 6.92 20.84
N GLU A 227 13.23 6.36 21.82
CA GLU A 227 13.16 6.82 23.21
C GLU A 227 13.58 8.28 23.33
N LEU A 228 14.75 8.66 22.80
CA LEU A 228 15.21 10.05 22.79
C LEU A 228 14.21 10.96 22.04
N ALA A 229 13.73 10.55 20.88
CA ALA A 229 12.77 11.28 20.08
C ALA A 229 11.43 11.48 20.80
N SER A 230 11.03 10.55 21.67
CA SER A 230 9.79 10.64 22.45
C SER A 230 9.78 11.78 23.46
N HIS A 231 10.96 12.21 23.94
CA HIS A 231 11.11 13.30 24.90
C HIS A 231 11.05 14.69 24.26
N ILE A 232 11.13 14.80 22.94
CA ILE A 232 11.03 16.09 22.23
C ILE A 232 9.58 16.55 22.22
N ARG A 233 9.32 17.74 22.72
CA ARG A 233 7.98 18.34 22.65
C ARG A 233 7.69 18.80 21.24
N ILE A 234 6.43 18.71 20.80
CA ILE A 234 6.01 19.08 19.44
C ILE A 234 6.33 20.56 19.14
N GLU A 235 6.20 21.42 20.16
CA GLU A 235 6.46 22.86 20.05
C GLU A 235 7.96 23.19 19.86
N GLU A 236 8.84 22.28 20.25
CA GLU A 236 10.30 22.40 20.07
C GLU A 236 10.74 21.90 18.70
N GLN A 237 9.92 21.06 18.05
CA GLN A 237 10.21 20.50 16.74
C GLN A 237 10.19 21.60 15.67
N HIS A 238 11.32 21.80 15.02
CA HIS A 238 11.48 22.79 13.94
C HIS A 238 12.04 22.18 12.66
N VAL A 239 12.46 20.90 12.72
CA VAL A 239 12.94 20.16 11.56
C VAL A 239 11.75 19.57 10.82
N VAL A 240 11.71 19.74 9.51
CA VAL A 240 10.73 19.11 8.60
C VAL A 240 11.48 18.33 7.55
N VAL A 241 11.04 17.10 7.32
CA VAL A 241 11.61 16.19 6.32
C VAL A 241 10.61 15.98 5.20
N LEU A 242 11.07 15.96 3.95
CA LEU A 242 10.37 15.34 2.83
C LEU A 242 10.87 13.90 2.67
N ASP A 243 9.98 12.96 2.90
CA ASP A 243 10.27 11.51 3.02
C ASP A 243 10.57 10.79 1.69
N TRP A 244 10.99 11.52 0.67
CA TRP A 244 11.12 11.03 -0.71
C TRP A 244 12.47 10.36 -1.02
N LEU A 245 13.10 9.70 -0.06
CA LEU A 245 14.37 9.01 -0.31
C LEU A 245 14.29 7.92 -1.40
N ASN A 246 13.08 7.48 -1.73
CA ASN A 246 12.78 6.56 -2.83
C ASN A 246 11.65 7.09 -3.73
N GLY A 247 11.69 8.40 -4.03
CA GLY A 247 10.63 9.08 -4.78
C GLY A 247 9.33 9.29 -4.00
N ASN A 248 8.30 9.77 -4.68
CA ASN A 248 6.96 9.92 -4.13
C ASN A 248 5.95 9.16 -5.02
N ARG A 249 5.36 8.08 -4.51
CA ARG A 249 4.36 7.27 -5.22
C ARG A 249 2.99 7.95 -5.19
N SER A 250 2.53 8.31 -4.03
CA SER A 250 1.29 9.06 -3.78
C SER A 250 1.62 10.28 -2.90
N ILE A 251 1.23 11.44 -3.31
CA ILE A 251 0.26 11.91 -4.30
C ILE A 251 0.91 12.54 -5.56
N LEU A 252 2.24 12.52 -5.68
CA LEU A 252 2.94 13.17 -6.79
C LEU A 252 3.23 12.24 -7.97
N SER A 253 3.21 10.91 -7.75
CA SER A 253 3.50 9.89 -8.78
C SER A 253 4.83 10.15 -9.51
N ASN A 254 5.86 10.58 -8.77
CA ASN A 254 7.15 10.97 -9.32
C ASN A 254 8.31 10.24 -8.62
N SER A 255 8.90 9.28 -9.32
CA SER A 255 10.03 8.47 -8.82
C SER A 255 11.38 9.19 -8.87
N HIS A 256 11.48 10.36 -9.51
CA HIS A 256 12.73 11.12 -9.59
C HIS A 256 12.96 12.05 -8.41
N LEU A 257 11.92 12.29 -7.59
CA LEU A 257 12.03 13.13 -6.40
C LEU A 257 12.96 12.49 -5.36
N THR A 258 13.72 13.34 -4.66
CA THR A 258 14.61 12.96 -3.56
C THR A 258 14.22 13.63 -2.26
N GLY A 259 14.58 13.00 -1.13
CA GLY A 259 14.29 13.52 0.20
C GLY A 259 15.07 14.80 0.53
N SER A 260 14.54 15.59 1.45
CA SER A 260 15.16 16.85 1.91
C SER A 260 14.89 17.07 3.38
N ILE A 261 15.80 17.73 4.06
CA ILE A 261 15.70 18.09 5.48
C ILE A 261 15.78 19.60 5.61
N PHE A 262 14.81 20.22 6.27
CA PHE A 262 14.72 21.67 6.47
C PHE A 262 14.71 22.03 7.95
N GLY A 263 15.25 23.21 8.28
CA GLY A 263 15.22 23.74 9.63
C GLY A 263 16.41 23.33 10.49
N LEU A 264 17.50 22.78 9.93
CA LEU A 264 18.70 22.44 10.68
C LEU A 264 19.40 23.70 11.20
N THR A 265 19.88 23.62 12.44
CA THR A 265 20.75 24.60 13.09
C THR A 265 21.98 23.88 13.65
N LEU A 266 22.98 24.63 14.10
CA LEU A 266 24.17 24.05 14.74
C LEU A 266 23.85 23.32 16.06
N GLN A 267 22.66 23.53 16.62
CA GLN A 267 22.21 22.95 17.89
C GLN A 267 21.14 21.87 17.71
N THR A 268 20.75 21.55 16.47
CA THR A 268 19.73 20.52 16.23
C THR A 268 20.26 19.14 16.62
N PRO A 269 19.66 18.47 17.63
CA PRO A 269 20.10 17.15 18.05
C PRO A 269 19.60 16.09 17.05
N TYR A 270 20.32 14.97 16.96
CA TYR A 270 20.03 13.96 15.94
C TYR A 270 18.67 13.29 16.12
N GLU A 271 18.24 13.06 17.35
CA GLU A 271 16.94 12.51 17.70
C GLU A 271 15.77 13.38 17.21
N MET A 272 15.97 14.69 17.08
CA MET A 272 14.99 15.59 16.46
C MET A 272 14.84 15.33 14.96
N ILE A 273 15.94 15.02 14.28
CA ILE A 273 15.92 14.62 12.86
C ILE A 273 15.23 13.25 12.73
N HIS A 274 15.54 12.31 13.63
CA HIS A 274 14.88 11.00 13.64
C HIS A 274 13.37 11.13 13.84
N ARG A 275 12.95 11.95 14.80
CA ARG A 275 11.52 12.26 15.00
C ARG A 275 10.88 12.86 13.74
N ALA A 276 11.57 13.79 13.08
CA ALA A 276 11.07 14.41 11.84
C ALA A 276 10.88 13.39 10.71
N TYR A 277 11.68 12.33 10.63
CA TYR A 277 11.43 11.22 9.69
C TYR A 277 10.11 10.50 10.01
N ILE A 278 9.83 10.21 11.29
CA ILE A 278 8.56 9.56 11.68
C ILE A 278 7.38 10.50 11.36
N GLU A 279 7.50 11.78 11.70
CA GLU A 279 6.47 12.80 11.44
C GLU A 279 6.21 12.97 9.94
N ALA A 280 7.25 12.94 9.10
CA ALA A 280 7.12 13.05 7.64
C ALA A 280 6.28 11.91 7.06
N THR A 281 6.45 10.67 7.53
CA THR A 281 5.63 9.54 7.08
C THR A 281 4.16 9.72 7.48
N ALA A 282 3.89 10.28 8.65
CA ALA A 282 2.53 10.61 9.08
C ALA A 282 1.92 11.78 8.27
N PHE A 283 2.72 12.80 7.94
CA PHE A 283 2.28 13.92 7.10
C PHE A 283 1.96 13.47 5.67
N GLY A 284 2.79 12.61 5.08
CA GLY A 284 2.51 11.99 3.79
C GLY A 284 1.23 11.15 3.80
N THR A 285 1.04 10.33 4.83
CA THR A 285 -0.21 9.59 5.05
C THR A 285 -1.42 10.53 5.16
N LYS A 286 -1.28 11.66 5.86
CA LYS A 286 -2.35 12.67 5.95
C LYS A 286 -2.69 13.30 4.60
N LEU A 287 -1.69 13.59 3.75
CA LEU A 287 -1.94 14.08 2.40
C LEU A 287 -2.71 13.06 1.56
N ILE A 288 -2.36 11.77 1.67
CA ILE A 288 -3.09 10.68 1.00
C ILE A 288 -4.52 10.59 1.53
N MET A 289 -4.72 10.57 2.85
CA MET A 289 -6.03 10.52 3.48
C MET A 289 -6.91 11.70 3.06
N LYS A 290 -6.32 12.89 2.97
CA LYS A 290 -7.01 14.09 2.50
C LYS A 290 -7.55 13.97 1.07
N GLN A 291 -6.87 13.21 0.17
CA GLN A 291 -7.40 12.96 -1.18
C GLN A 291 -8.75 12.23 -1.13
N PHE A 292 -8.93 11.29 -0.19
CA PHE A 292 -10.22 10.62 -0.01
C PHE A 292 -11.26 11.57 0.56
N GLU A 293 -10.93 12.30 1.63
CA GLU A 293 -11.86 13.22 2.31
C GLU A 293 -12.31 14.36 1.38
N ASP A 294 -11.40 14.95 0.60
CA ASP A 294 -11.72 16.00 -0.39
C ASP A 294 -12.63 15.48 -1.52
N ASN A 295 -12.62 14.18 -1.79
CA ASN A 295 -13.51 13.52 -2.74
C ASN A 295 -14.74 12.87 -2.07
N HIS A 296 -15.07 13.32 -0.86
CA HIS A 296 -16.26 12.89 -0.09
C HIS A 296 -16.26 11.39 0.27
N ILE A 297 -15.09 10.77 0.38
CA ILE A 297 -14.91 9.44 0.95
C ILE A 297 -14.43 9.63 2.40
N PRO A 298 -15.30 9.48 3.40
CA PRO A 298 -14.95 9.77 4.79
C PRO A 298 -14.03 8.70 5.35
N VAL A 299 -13.00 9.11 6.10
CA VAL A 299 -12.17 8.20 6.90
C VAL A 299 -12.62 8.25 8.34
N HIS A 300 -13.05 7.11 8.88
CA HIS A 300 -13.56 7.01 10.26
C HIS A 300 -12.52 6.45 11.23
N THR A 301 -11.84 5.38 10.84
CA THR A 301 -10.86 4.68 11.66
C THR A 301 -9.64 4.33 10.80
N VAL A 302 -8.46 4.41 11.40
CA VAL A 302 -7.21 3.98 10.78
C VAL A 302 -6.77 2.69 11.45
N TYR A 303 -6.58 1.64 10.66
CA TYR A 303 -5.96 0.39 11.10
C TYR A 303 -4.48 0.40 10.71
N ALA A 304 -3.60 0.37 11.69
CA ALA A 304 -2.17 0.26 11.48
C ALA A 304 -1.74 -1.20 11.56
N SER A 305 -1.20 -1.73 10.48
CA SER A 305 -0.76 -3.12 10.34
C SER A 305 0.73 -3.19 10.00
N GLY A 306 1.33 -4.36 10.19
CA GLY A 306 2.75 -4.60 9.98
C GLY A 306 3.55 -4.62 11.27
N GLY A 307 4.85 -4.92 11.17
CA GLY A 307 5.72 -5.10 12.33
C GLY A 307 6.11 -3.81 13.04
N ILE A 308 6.06 -2.66 12.36
CA ILE A 308 6.49 -1.37 12.92
C ILE A 308 5.47 -0.84 13.93
N PRO A 309 4.15 -0.76 13.63
CA PRO A 309 3.17 -0.24 14.57
C PRO A 309 3.08 -1.04 15.88
N GLN A 310 3.39 -2.34 15.84
CA GLN A 310 3.40 -3.18 17.04
C GLN A 310 4.56 -2.85 17.98
N LYS A 311 5.69 -2.35 17.45
CA LYS A 311 6.93 -2.09 18.18
C LYS A 311 7.09 -0.62 18.57
N SER A 312 6.65 0.31 17.72
CA SER A 312 6.82 1.75 17.89
C SER A 312 5.51 2.40 18.33
N LYS A 313 5.37 2.61 19.65
CA LYS A 313 4.25 3.39 20.21
C LYS A 313 4.33 4.86 19.83
N LEU A 314 5.55 5.41 19.71
CA LEU A 314 5.78 6.80 19.29
C LEU A 314 5.21 7.04 17.89
N LEU A 315 5.48 6.14 16.93
CA LEU A 315 4.93 6.23 15.58
C LEU A 315 3.41 6.26 15.61
N VAL A 316 2.76 5.34 16.34
CA VAL A 316 1.30 5.25 16.38
C VAL A 316 0.67 6.48 17.05
N GLU A 317 1.31 7.03 18.09
CA GLU A 317 0.91 8.28 18.73
C GLU A 317 1.01 9.46 17.75
N ILE A 318 2.14 9.59 17.03
CA ILE A 318 2.33 10.63 16.02
C ILE A 318 1.25 10.51 14.93
N TYR A 319 1.01 9.30 14.40
CA TYR A 319 -0.02 9.07 13.39
C TYR A 319 -1.40 9.48 13.89
N ALA A 320 -1.81 9.06 15.08
CA ALA A 320 -3.12 9.42 15.63
C ALA A 320 -3.31 10.95 15.72
N ASN A 321 -2.29 11.66 16.22
CA ASN A 321 -2.36 13.10 16.42
C ASN A 321 -2.24 13.87 15.09
N VAL A 322 -1.35 13.47 14.19
CA VAL A 322 -1.20 14.09 12.87
C VAL A 322 -2.46 13.89 12.03
N LEU A 323 -2.97 12.67 11.96
CA LEU A 323 -4.17 12.34 11.17
C LEU A 323 -5.45 12.88 11.81
N ASN A 324 -5.43 13.16 13.11
CA ASN A 324 -6.61 13.44 13.92
C ASN A 324 -7.66 12.33 13.79
N LYS A 325 -7.20 11.10 13.89
CA LYS A 325 -8.02 9.88 13.78
C LYS A 325 -7.60 8.87 14.84
N ARG A 326 -8.59 8.10 15.27
CA ARG A 326 -8.36 6.89 16.05
C ARG A 326 -7.50 5.91 15.25
N VAL A 327 -6.40 5.43 15.83
CA VAL A 327 -5.54 4.40 15.25
C VAL A 327 -5.67 3.11 16.03
N VAL A 328 -6.04 2.04 15.34
CA VAL A 328 -6.23 0.70 15.90
C VAL A 328 -5.06 -0.18 15.48
N VAL A 329 -4.36 -0.77 16.43
CA VAL A 329 -3.30 -1.74 16.21
C VAL A 329 -3.80 -3.13 16.61
N ILE A 330 -3.74 -4.08 15.67
CA ILE A 330 -4.17 -5.45 15.89
C ILE A 330 -3.01 -6.31 16.39
N ASP A 331 -3.28 -7.22 17.32
CA ASP A 331 -2.31 -8.19 17.83
C ASP A 331 -2.06 -9.32 16.81
N SER A 332 -1.48 -8.96 15.68
CA SER A 332 -1.14 -9.91 14.62
C SER A 332 0.12 -9.52 13.88
N SER A 333 1.12 -10.37 13.92
CA SER A 333 2.34 -10.22 13.12
C SER A 333 2.15 -10.63 11.65
N ASN A 334 1.06 -11.35 11.32
CA ASN A 334 0.82 -11.97 10.02
C ASN A 334 -0.61 -11.69 9.50
N ALA A 335 -1.03 -10.43 9.51
CA ALA A 335 -2.37 -10.03 9.06
C ALA A 335 -2.67 -10.49 7.63
N SER A 336 -1.69 -10.43 6.72
CA SER A 336 -1.87 -10.89 5.33
C SER A 336 -2.14 -12.40 5.24
N ALA A 337 -1.42 -13.22 6.01
CA ALA A 337 -1.67 -14.66 6.05
C ALA A 337 -3.04 -14.99 6.67
N LEU A 338 -3.45 -14.24 7.70
CA LEU A 338 -4.77 -14.39 8.29
C LEU A 338 -5.88 -14.03 7.30
N GLY A 339 -5.73 -12.91 6.57
CA GLY A 339 -6.69 -12.54 5.51
C GLY A 339 -6.82 -13.61 4.42
N ALA A 340 -5.71 -14.22 4.01
CA ALA A 340 -5.71 -15.34 3.08
C ALA A 340 -6.44 -16.58 3.67
N ALA A 341 -6.27 -16.85 4.96
CA ALA A 341 -7.00 -17.92 5.65
C ALA A 341 -8.51 -17.63 5.72
N MET A 342 -8.91 -16.36 5.93
CA MET A 342 -10.32 -15.94 5.89
C MET A 342 -10.95 -16.18 4.51
N LEU A 343 -10.20 -15.90 3.41
CA LEU A 343 -10.64 -16.23 2.07
C LEU A 343 -10.83 -17.73 1.88
N GLY A 344 -9.87 -18.54 2.32
CA GLY A 344 -9.97 -19.98 2.28
C GLY A 344 -11.18 -20.52 3.05
N ALA A 345 -11.43 -19.99 4.25
CA ALA A 345 -12.57 -20.35 5.09
C ALA A 345 -13.92 -19.99 4.43
N ASN A 346 -14.00 -18.83 3.77
CA ASN A 346 -15.19 -18.40 3.05
C ASN A 346 -15.46 -19.29 1.83
N VAL A 347 -14.49 -19.50 0.92
CA VAL A 347 -14.70 -20.32 -0.27
C VAL A 347 -14.87 -21.81 0.08
N GLY A 348 -14.35 -22.25 1.23
CA GLY A 348 -14.55 -23.58 1.79
C GLY A 348 -15.89 -23.75 2.52
N ASN A 349 -16.77 -22.74 2.51
CA ASN A 349 -18.09 -22.72 3.14
C ASN A 349 -18.07 -22.87 4.68
N ALA A 350 -16.96 -22.54 5.35
CA ALA A 350 -16.92 -22.44 6.80
C ALA A 350 -17.68 -21.19 7.29
N TYR A 351 -17.76 -20.17 6.45
CA TYR A 351 -18.56 -18.94 6.65
C TYR A 351 -19.33 -18.60 5.40
N SER A 352 -20.55 -18.08 5.57
CA SER A 352 -21.47 -17.78 4.45
C SER A 352 -21.00 -16.58 3.62
N THR A 353 -20.24 -15.67 4.24
CA THR A 353 -19.69 -14.48 3.58
C THR A 353 -18.28 -14.19 4.06
N LEU A 354 -17.49 -13.50 3.23
CA LEU A 354 -16.16 -13.06 3.61
C LEU A 354 -16.19 -12.07 4.78
N LYS A 355 -17.25 -11.26 4.86
CA LYS A 355 -17.47 -10.34 6.01
C LYS A 355 -17.66 -11.11 7.31
N GLU A 356 -18.45 -12.18 7.30
CA GLU A 356 -18.64 -13.07 8.45
C GLU A 356 -17.32 -13.72 8.87
N ALA A 357 -16.54 -14.24 7.91
CA ALA A 357 -15.21 -14.78 8.16
C ALA A 357 -14.30 -13.75 8.81
N GLY A 358 -14.25 -12.53 8.26
CA GLY A 358 -13.47 -11.41 8.80
C GLY A 358 -13.83 -11.05 10.24
N LEU A 359 -15.12 -10.99 10.56
CA LEU A 359 -15.58 -10.69 11.94
C LEU A 359 -15.28 -11.82 12.93
N SER A 360 -15.40 -13.08 12.49
CA SER A 360 -15.26 -14.27 13.35
C SER A 360 -13.80 -14.67 13.59
N MET A 361 -12.93 -14.46 12.61
CA MET A 361 -11.52 -14.87 12.65
C MET A 361 -10.55 -13.73 13.02
N LYS A 362 -11.04 -12.49 13.15
CA LYS A 362 -10.19 -11.35 13.49
C LYS A 362 -9.44 -11.55 14.79
N GLN A 363 -8.20 -11.07 14.82
CA GLN A 363 -7.37 -11.10 16.03
C GLN A 363 -7.82 -10.01 17.03
N PRO A 364 -7.47 -10.15 18.31
CA PRO A 364 -7.71 -9.11 19.31
C PRO A 364 -7.04 -7.78 18.91
N ILE A 365 -7.64 -6.70 19.38
CA ILE A 365 -7.00 -5.38 19.32
C ILE A 365 -5.88 -5.37 20.37
N ALA A 366 -4.65 -5.10 19.94
CA ALA A 366 -3.51 -4.95 20.83
C ALA A 366 -3.66 -3.67 21.68
N TYR A 367 -3.92 -2.57 21.00
CA TYR A 367 -4.25 -1.29 21.64
C TYR A 367 -4.87 -0.32 20.63
N ILE A 368 -5.43 0.75 21.17
CA ILE A 368 -6.01 1.86 20.43
C ILE A 368 -5.32 3.14 20.88
N GLN A 369 -4.91 3.95 19.92
CA GLN A 369 -4.43 5.30 20.18
C GLN A 369 -5.46 6.30 19.69
N GLU A 370 -6.04 7.01 20.63
CA GLU A 370 -6.94 8.15 20.34
C GLU A 370 -6.11 9.42 20.11
N PRO A 371 -6.54 10.33 19.23
CA PRO A 371 -5.88 11.62 19.08
C PRO A 371 -6.11 12.52 20.30
N GLU A 372 -5.06 13.22 20.71
CA GLU A 372 -5.12 14.22 21.78
C GLU A 372 -5.26 15.61 21.17
N ILE A 373 -6.38 16.30 21.45
CA ILE A 373 -6.71 17.57 20.80
C ILE A 373 -5.60 18.64 20.91
N GLN A 374 -4.87 18.67 22.00
CA GLN A 374 -3.75 19.60 22.20
C GLN A 374 -2.60 19.28 21.25
N LYS A 375 -2.23 17.99 21.10
CA LYS A 375 -1.19 17.54 20.19
C LYS A 375 -1.60 17.70 18.72
N VAL A 376 -2.89 17.44 18.41
CA VAL A 376 -3.45 17.70 17.07
C VAL A 376 -3.26 19.18 16.67
N GLN A 377 -3.54 20.11 17.61
CA GLN A 377 -3.33 21.54 17.35
C GLN A 377 -1.84 21.90 17.22
N ALA A 378 -1.00 21.31 18.06
CA ALA A 378 0.46 21.54 18.03
C ALA A 378 1.10 21.08 16.72
N TYR A 379 0.60 20.00 16.08
CA TYR A 379 1.11 19.53 14.79
C TYR A 379 0.70 20.40 13.59
N LYS A 380 -0.33 21.24 13.69
CA LYS A 380 -0.81 22.03 12.53
C LYS A 380 0.26 22.88 11.86
N PRO A 381 1.10 23.65 12.60
CA PRO A 381 2.14 24.48 11.98
C PRO A 381 3.19 23.64 11.24
N LEU A 382 3.62 22.51 11.80
CA LEU A 382 4.58 21.59 11.17
C LEU A 382 3.99 20.97 9.90
N TYR A 383 2.75 20.50 9.97
CA TYR A 383 2.05 19.95 8.81
C TYR A 383 1.88 21.00 7.70
N HIS A 384 1.54 22.24 8.06
CA HIS A 384 1.43 23.32 7.08
C HIS A 384 2.76 23.57 6.36
N LYS A 385 3.85 23.66 7.13
CA LYS A 385 5.20 23.79 6.57
C LYS A 385 5.60 22.61 5.68
N TYR A 386 5.25 21.38 6.08
CA TYR A 386 5.44 20.19 5.25
C TYR A 386 4.69 20.32 3.92
N CYS A 387 3.41 20.74 3.93
CA CYS A 387 2.61 20.91 2.72
C CYS A 387 3.19 22.00 1.79
N GLU A 388 3.67 23.13 2.33
CA GLU A 388 4.31 24.19 1.54
C GLU A 388 5.58 23.66 0.85
N LEU A 389 6.45 22.96 1.59
CA LEU A 389 7.66 22.37 1.04
C LEU A 389 7.37 21.26 0.02
N HIS A 390 6.36 20.44 0.32
CA HIS A 390 5.88 19.39 -0.59
C HIS A 390 5.41 19.97 -1.93
N ASP A 391 4.61 21.04 -1.90
CA ASP A 391 4.11 21.66 -3.12
C ASP A 391 5.21 22.44 -3.85
N LEU A 392 6.10 23.11 -3.11
CA LEU A 392 7.23 23.83 -3.68
C LEU A 392 8.15 22.89 -4.47
N LEU A 393 8.61 21.79 -3.83
CA LEU A 393 9.60 20.88 -4.41
C LEU A 393 8.98 19.71 -5.18
N GLY A 394 7.71 19.41 -4.98
CA GLY A 394 7.05 18.32 -5.69
C GLY A 394 6.25 18.77 -6.92
N ARG A 395 5.83 20.04 -6.98
CA ARG A 395 4.94 20.55 -8.03
C ARG A 395 5.48 21.78 -8.75
N GLN A 396 6.01 22.78 -8.01
CA GLN A 396 6.43 24.06 -8.60
C GLN A 396 7.84 23.96 -9.18
N TYR A 397 8.77 23.36 -8.45
CA TYR A 397 10.19 23.23 -8.83
C TYR A 397 10.70 21.80 -8.57
N PRO A 398 10.08 20.77 -9.18
CA PRO A 398 10.44 19.38 -8.90
C PRO A 398 11.88 19.03 -9.28
N GLU A 399 12.43 19.72 -10.28
CA GLU A 399 13.81 19.54 -10.74
C GLU A 399 14.86 19.85 -9.65
N LEU A 400 14.52 20.67 -8.65
CA LEU A 400 15.42 20.94 -7.52
C LEU A 400 15.57 19.73 -6.58
N SER A 401 14.66 18.76 -6.67
CA SER A 401 14.66 17.52 -5.90
C SER A 401 15.06 16.30 -6.73
N TYR A 402 15.55 16.46 -7.96
CA TYR A 402 16.01 15.33 -8.78
C TYR A 402 17.48 15.03 -8.52
N LEU A 403 17.86 13.77 -8.72
CA LEU A 403 19.27 13.40 -8.85
C LEU A 403 19.83 14.04 -10.13
N ILE A 404 21.01 14.67 -10.02
CA ILE A 404 21.73 15.29 -11.15
C ILE A 404 22.32 14.20 -12.04
#